data_c13a2b45e6e9f396d9a696aa7a45d484
#
_entry.id   c13a2b45e6e9f396d9a696aa7a45d484
#
_cell.length_a   1.000
_cell.length_b   1.000
_cell.length_c   1.000
_cell.angle_alpha   90.00
_cell.angle_beta   90.00
_cell.angle_gamma   90.00
#
_symmetry.space_group_name_H-M   'P 1'
#
loop_
_entity.id
_entity.type
_entity.pdbx_description
1 polymer ?
#
loop_
_entity_poly.entity_id
_entity_poly.type
_entity_poly.pdbx_seq_one_letter_code
_entity_poly.pdbx_strand_id
1 'polypeptide(L)'
;MPGPGENRPDPTVGIKRPEDLPKTKVSVRSRTYRRRPCPHCGHRAYRDRLCRRTLHDLGNTLTGRPRDVVVLYSQHYCTRCRKYFNAHMSDLADPGSHYTRRVVDLALRLVVEDGLPYRSAEWALWRDHRVFVPAATIQNWVEAGGEKGGATDRRRASRLGVIRLLGLYRRRRAV
;
A
#
# COMPACT_ATOMS: atom_id res chain seq x y z
N MET A 1 0.05 -38.28 -3.89
CA MET A 1 1.13 -37.48 -3.32
C MET A 1 1.98 -36.95 -4.45
N PRO A 2 1.98 -35.65 -4.79
CA PRO A 2 2.91 -35.10 -5.76
C PRO A 2 4.29 -35.01 -5.12
N GLY A 3 5.31 -35.50 -5.85
CA GLY A 3 6.70 -35.56 -5.40
C GLY A 3 7.34 -34.21 -5.19
N PRO A 4 8.36 -34.11 -4.34
CA PRO A 4 9.12 -32.89 -4.16
C PRO A 4 10.04 -32.66 -5.37
N GLY A 5 9.84 -31.57 -6.10
CA GLY A 5 10.81 -31.13 -7.10
C GLY A 5 10.29 -30.82 -8.49
N GLU A 6 9.06 -30.37 -8.65
CA GLU A 6 8.74 -29.64 -9.87
C GLU A 6 9.50 -28.30 -9.85
N ASN A 7 10.57 -28.28 -10.65
CA ASN A 7 11.40 -27.12 -10.92
C ASN A 7 10.51 -26.07 -11.62
N ARG A 8 9.79 -25.25 -10.83
CA ARG A 8 8.98 -24.16 -11.39
C ARG A 8 9.94 -23.23 -12.09
N PRO A 9 9.72 -22.92 -13.38
CA PRO A 9 10.58 -22.00 -14.09
C PRO A 9 10.62 -20.66 -13.33
N ASP A 10 11.83 -20.15 -13.10
CA ASP A 10 12.01 -18.84 -12.47
C ASP A 10 11.26 -17.79 -13.32
N PRO A 11 10.25 -17.11 -12.77
CA PRO A 11 9.47 -16.11 -13.50
C PRO A 11 10.30 -14.89 -13.92
N THR A 12 11.57 -14.81 -13.52
CA THR A 12 12.49 -13.73 -13.90
C THR A 12 13.30 -14.09 -15.15
N VAL A 13 13.34 -15.35 -15.55
CA VAL A 13 14.09 -15.79 -16.72
C VAL A 13 13.54 -15.13 -17.98
N GLY A 14 14.41 -14.43 -18.71
CA GLY A 14 14.06 -13.72 -19.95
C GLY A 14 13.62 -12.27 -19.79
N ILE A 15 13.36 -11.79 -18.58
CA ILE A 15 13.00 -10.39 -18.34
C ILE A 15 14.28 -9.55 -18.20
N LYS A 16 14.62 -8.84 -19.27
CA LYS A 16 15.78 -7.94 -19.33
C LYS A 16 15.37 -6.46 -19.37
N ARG A 17 14.15 -6.16 -19.81
CA ARG A 17 13.63 -4.79 -19.99
C ARG A 17 12.19 -4.71 -19.46
N PRO A 18 11.69 -3.50 -19.14
CA PRO A 18 10.28 -3.31 -18.73
C PRO A 18 9.27 -3.84 -19.75
N GLU A 19 9.62 -3.82 -21.05
CA GLU A 19 8.77 -4.30 -22.14
C GLU A 19 8.59 -5.82 -22.14
N ASP A 20 9.54 -6.56 -21.54
CA ASP A 20 9.49 -8.02 -21.43
C ASP A 20 8.51 -8.47 -20.32
N LEU A 21 8.03 -7.55 -19.50
CA LEU A 21 7.07 -7.86 -18.44
C LEU A 21 5.70 -8.22 -19.01
N PRO A 22 5.02 -9.22 -18.43
CA PRO A 22 3.64 -9.50 -18.77
C PRO A 22 2.77 -8.26 -18.58
N LYS A 23 1.80 -8.04 -19.48
CA LYS A 23 0.87 -6.88 -19.38
C LYS A 23 0.25 -6.80 -18.00
N THR A 24 0.31 -5.62 -17.40
CA THR A 24 -0.23 -5.35 -16.07
C THR A 24 -1.70 -5.73 -15.98
N LYS A 25 -2.07 -6.46 -14.94
CA LYS A 25 -3.47 -6.76 -14.63
C LYS A 25 -4.08 -5.54 -13.95
N VAL A 26 -5.03 -4.90 -14.60
CA VAL A 26 -5.76 -3.76 -14.05
C VAL A 26 -7.07 -4.22 -13.45
N SER A 27 -7.32 -3.88 -12.19
CA SER A 27 -8.61 -4.05 -11.52
C SER A 27 -9.22 -2.68 -11.21
N VAL A 28 -10.54 -2.55 -11.40
CA VAL A 28 -11.26 -1.28 -11.15
C VAL A 28 -12.04 -1.39 -9.85
N ARG A 29 -11.89 -0.39 -8.97
CA ARG A 29 -12.67 -0.24 -7.75
C ARG A 29 -13.44 1.08 -7.79
N SER A 30 -14.74 1.05 -7.48
CA SER A 30 -15.60 2.24 -7.48
C SER A 30 -15.94 2.64 -6.03
N ARG A 31 -15.79 3.93 -5.75
CA ARG A 31 -16.17 4.61 -4.50
C ARG A 31 -16.91 5.90 -4.83
N THR A 32 -17.90 5.78 -5.73
CA THR A 32 -18.64 6.94 -6.25
C THR A 32 -19.97 7.07 -5.52
N TYR A 33 -20.17 8.22 -4.90
CA TYR A 33 -21.39 8.55 -4.15
C TYR A 33 -21.96 9.86 -4.66
N ARG A 34 -23.27 9.97 -4.73
CA ARG A 34 -23.93 11.23 -5.10
C ARG A 34 -23.95 12.23 -3.93
N ARG A 35 -24.07 11.73 -2.71
CA ARG A 35 -24.16 12.52 -1.48
C ARG A 35 -23.40 11.82 -0.37
N ARG A 36 -22.74 12.60 0.49
CA ARG A 36 -22.09 12.09 1.71
C ARG A 36 -22.14 13.13 2.82
N PRO A 37 -22.15 12.70 4.10
CA PRO A 37 -21.96 13.63 5.21
C PRO A 37 -20.51 14.15 5.21
N CYS A 38 -20.36 15.43 5.46
CA CYS A 38 -19.06 16.06 5.61
C CYS A 38 -18.34 15.53 6.86
N PRO A 39 -17.10 15.07 6.76
CA PRO A 39 -16.37 14.53 7.92
C PRO A 39 -16.03 15.60 8.98
N HIS A 40 -16.14 16.89 8.66
CA HIS A 40 -15.82 17.99 9.58
C HIS A 40 -17.03 18.51 10.35
N CYS A 41 -18.22 18.56 9.72
CA CYS A 41 -19.40 19.21 10.31
C CYS A 41 -20.69 18.39 10.18
N GLY A 42 -20.64 17.19 9.63
CA GLY A 42 -21.81 16.32 9.44
C GLY A 42 -22.81 16.80 8.37
N HIS A 43 -22.67 18.03 7.84
CA HIS A 43 -23.58 18.56 6.84
C HIS A 43 -23.56 17.72 5.56
N ARG A 44 -24.74 17.54 4.95
CA ARG A 44 -24.89 16.78 3.70
C ARG A 44 -24.22 17.52 2.54
N ALA A 45 -23.18 16.93 1.98
CA ALA A 45 -22.44 17.45 0.85
C ALA A 45 -22.77 16.66 -0.42
N TYR A 46 -22.81 17.35 -1.54
CA TYR A 46 -23.03 16.77 -2.87
C TYR A 46 -21.70 16.52 -3.58
N ARG A 47 -21.74 15.57 -4.52
CA ARG A 47 -20.60 15.30 -5.38
C ARG A 47 -20.32 16.51 -6.26
N ASP A 48 -19.09 17.00 -6.20
CA ASP A 48 -18.56 18.02 -7.08
C ASP A 48 -18.09 17.39 -8.39
N ARG A 49 -17.19 16.39 -8.28
CA ARG A 49 -16.63 15.71 -9.46
C ARG A 49 -16.30 14.24 -9.19
N LEU A 50 -16.05 13.52 -10.29
CA LEU A 50 -15.48 12.18 -10.28
C LEU A 50 -13.97 12.29 -10.52
N CYS A 51 -13.21 11.57 -9.74
CA CYS A 51 -11.76 11.49 -9.82
C CYS A 51 -11.32 10.05 -10.10
N ARG A 52 -10.15 9.92 -10.72
CA ARG A 52 -9.50 8.63 -10.98
C ARG A 52 -8.10 8.63 -10.38
N ARG A 53 -7.70 7.51 -9.82
CA ARG A 53 -6.37 7.29 -9.28
C ARG A 53 -5.92 5.87 -9.55
N THR A 54 -4.67 5.68 -9.92
CA THR A 54 -4.06 4.35 -10.03
C THR A 54 -3.20 4.09 -8.80
N LEU A 55 -3.33 2.89 -8.24
CA LEU A 55 -2.53 2.39 -7.12
C LEU A 55 -1.79 1.15 -7.60
N HIS A 56 -0.49 1.08 -7.34
CA HIS A 56 0.29 -0.13 -7.57
C HIS A 56 -0.01 -1.16 -6.47
N ASP A 57 -0.28 -2.39 -6.87
CA ASP A 57 -0.62 -3.51 -5.98
C ASP A 57 0.38 -4.66 -6.15
N LEU A 58 0.35 -5.61 -5.21
CA LEU A 58 1.16 -6.81 -5.31
C LEU A 58 0.76 -7.59 -6.55
N GLY A 59 1.72 -7.85 -7.44
CA GLY A 59 1.56 -8.68 -8.61
C GLY A 59 1.42 -10.16 -8.26
N ASN A 60 1.22 -10.97 -9.28
CA ASN A 60 1.10 -12.41 -9.11
C ASN A 60 2.49 -13.06 -9.14
N THR A 61 2.86 -13.72 -8.02
CA THR A 61 4.15 -14.38 -7.84
C THR A 61 4.35 -15.60 -8.77
N LEU A 62 3.26 -16.24 -9.18
CA LEU A 62 3.33 -17.44 -10.04
C LEU A 62 3.53 -17.09 -11.52
N THR A 63 2.89 -16.01 -11.97
CA THR A 63 2.93 -15.60 -13.38
C THR A 63 3.88 -14.43 -13.64
N GLY A 64 4.49 -13.85 -12.61
CA GLY A 64 5.31 -12.64 -12.72
C GLY A 64 4.54 -11.41 -13.23
N ARG A 65 3.21 -11.44 -13.22
CA ARG A 65 2.38 -10.38 -13.80
C ARG A 65 2.17 -9.22 -12.83
N PRO A 66 2.56 -7.97 -13.20
CA PRO A 66 2.27 -6.78 -12.41
C PRO A 66 0.77 -6.54 -12.22
N ARG A 67 0.39 -5.84 -11.17
CA ARG A 67 -1.01 -5.53 -10.86
C ARG A 67 -1.19 -4.09 -10.45
N ASP A 68 -2.22 -3.45 -11.02
CA ASP A 68 -2.67 -2.12 -10.65
C ASP A 68 -4.15 -2.12 -10.25
N VAL A 69 -4.50 -1.24 -9.33
CA VAL A 69 -5.87 -0.97 -8.92
C VAL A 69 -6.23 0.46 -9.32
N VAL A 70 -7.14 0.58 -10.28
CA VAL A 70 -7.71 1.88 -10.66
C VAL A 70 -8.91 2.16 -9.76
N VAL A 71 -8.84 3.23 -8.99
CA VAL A 71 -9.92 3.67 -8.11
C VAL A 71 -10.64 4.86 -8.74
N LEU A 72 -11.93 4.68 -8.98
CA LEU A 72 -12.86 5.75 -9.37
C LEU A 72 -13.55 6.24 -8.11
N TYR A 73 -13.41 7.51 -7.76
CA TYR A 73 -13.96 8.04 -6.52
C TYR A 73 -14.61 9.41 -6.72
N SER A 74 -15.51 9.75 -5.81
CA SER A 74 -16.19 11.04 -5.81
C SER A 74 -15.49 12.02 -4.87
N GLN A 75 -15.28 13.24 -5.34
CA GLN A 75 -14.95 14.40 -4.53
C GLN A 75 -16.23 15.18 -4.22
N HIS A 76 -16.35 15.66 -2.98
CA HIS A 76 -17.50 16.38 -2.47
C HIS A 76 -17.09 17.75 -1.97
N TYR A 77 -17.98 18.72 -2.11
CA TYR A 77 -17.82 20.06 -1.55
C TYR A 77 -18.87 20.30 -0.48
N CYS A 78 -18.42 20.69 0.71
CA CYS A 78 -19.30 21.09 1.81
C CYS A 78 -19.53 22.59 1.81
N THR A 79 -20.75 23.03 1.54
CA THR A 79 -21.14 24.44 1.52
C THR A 79 -21.06 25.11 2.89
N ARG A 80 -21.27 24.35 3.98
CA ARG A 80 -21.24 24.86 5.36
C ARG A 80 -19.85 25.19 5.85
N CYS A 81 -18.87 24.28 5.68
CA CYS A 81 -17.49 24.51 6.14
C CYS A 81 -16.54 24.89 5.00
N ARG A 82 -17.04 25.02 3.77
CA ARG A 82 -16.29 25.41 2.55
C ARG A 82 -15.07 24.55 2.27
N LYS A 83 -15.16 23.24 2.56
CA LYS A 83 -14.05 22.30 2.39
C LYS A 83 -14.38 21.21 1.40
N TYR A 84 -13.39 20.80 0.62
CA TYR A 84 -13.45 19.61 -0.21
C TYR A 84 -13.05 18.39 0.60
N PHE A 85 -13.65 17.25 0.29
CA PHE A 85 -13.25 15.95 0.82
C PHE A 85 -13.53 14.85 -0.20
N ASN A 86 -12.76 13.79 -0.14
CA ASN A 86 -12.88 12.65 -1.04
C ASN A 86 -13.68 11.51 -0.39
N ALA A 87 -14.21 10.63 -1.23
CA ALA A 87 -14.74 9.36 -0.75
C ALA A 87 -13.63 8.59 0.00
N HIS A 88 -14.03 7.91 1.08
CA HIS A 88 -13.10 7.18 1.94
C HIS A 88 -12.48 5.99 1.22
N MET A 89 -11.16 5.86 1.27
CA MET A 89 -10.36 4.83 0.60
C MET A 89 -9.30 4.20 1.52
N SER A 90 -9.39 4.40 2.83
CA SER A 90 -8.37 3.94 3.78
C SER A 90 -8.27 2.41 3.88
N ASP A 91 -9.27 1.68 3.37
CA ASP A 91 -9.23 0.24 3.19
C ASP A 91 -8.28 -0.20 2.05
N LEU A 92 -8.05 0.66 1.08
CA LEU A 92 -7.21 0.39 -0.09
C LEU A 92 -5.82 1.02 0.02
N ALA A 93 -5.74 2.29 0.39
CA ALA A 93 -4.50 3.04 0.45
C ALA A 93 -4.62 4.23 1.40
N ASP A 94 -3.49 4.67 1.94
CA ASP A 94 -3.42 5.89 2.72
C ASP A 94 -3.54 7.15 1.83
N PRO A 95 -3.98 8.28 2.39
CA PRO A 95 -4.03 9.54 1.66
C PRO A 95 -2.66 9.88 1.05
N GLY A 96 -2.65 10.20 -0.25
CA GLY A 96 -1.41 10.55 -0.96
C GLY A 96 -0.57 9.33 -1.45
N SER A 97 -0.75 8.13 -0.92
CA SER A 97 0.04 6.95 -1.31
C SER A 97 -0.25 6.51 -2.75
N HIS A 98 0.75 6.14 -3.52
CA HIS A 98 0.64 5.52 -4.84
C HIS A 98 0.54 3.99 -4.77
N TYR A 99 0.62 3.42 -3.58
CA TYR A 99 0.66 1.99 -3.32
C TYR A 99 -0.55 1.56 -2.51
N THR A 100 -1.00 0.32 -2.73
CA THR A 100 -2.03 -0.27 -1.87
C THR A 100 -1.46 -0.56 -0.48
N ARG A 101 -2.32 -0.65 0.54
CA ARG A 101 -1.89 -1.03 1.89
C ARG A 101 -1.16 -2.36 1.93
N ARG A 102 -1.58 -3.30 1.10
CA ARG A 102 -0.92 -4.62 0.99
C ARG A 102 0.55 -4.52 0.64
N VAL A 103 0.92 -3.58 -0.26
CA VAL A 103 2.32 -3.32 -0.61
C VAL A 103 3.07 -2.72 0.57
N VAL A 104 2.46 -1.73 1.24
CA VAL A 104 3.07 -1.09 2.42
C VAL A 104 3.27 -2.10 3.54
N ASP A 105 2.25 -2.91 3.86
CA ASP A 105 2.30 -3.92 4.93
C ASP A 105 3.38 -4.98 4.64
N LEU A 106 3.49 -5.44 3.38
CA LEU A 106 4.54 -6.38 3.00
C LEU A 106 5.94 -5.75 3.09
N ALA A 107 6.12 -4.51 2.61
CA ALA A 107 7.39 -3.81 2.71
C ALA A 107 7.84 -3.65 4.17
N LEU A 108 6.92 -3.27 5.05
CA LEU A 108 7.18 -3.15 6.49
C LEU A 108 7.55 -4.50 7.12
N ARG A 109 6.86 -5.58 6.72
CA ARG A 109 7.17 -6.93 7.19
C ARG A 109 8.58 -7.34 6.80
N LEU A 110 8.95 -7.21 5.53
CA LEU A 110 10.30 -7.55 5.04
C LEU A 110 11.41 -6.82 5.81
N VAL A 111 11.21 -5.56 6.17
CA VAL A 111 12.22 -4.78 6.89
C VAL A 111 12.19 -5.03 8.39
N VAL A 112 11.01 -5.04 9.01
CA VAL A 112 10.85 -5.06 10.47
C VAL A 112 10.86 -6.47 11.03
N GLU A 113 10.18 -7.43 10.37
CA GLU A 113 10.12 -8.83 10.83
C GLU A 113 11.31 -9.63 10.31
N ASP A 114 11.59 -9.55 9.00
CA ASP A 114 12.62 -10.35 8.36
C ASP A 114 14.01 -9.70 8.43
N GLY A 115 14.09 -8.43 8.87
CA GLY A 115 15.35 -7.70 9.06
C GLY A 115 16.08 -7.34 7.77
N LEU A 116 15.40 -7.30 6.63
CA LEU A 116 16.02 -6.99 5.35
C LEU A 116 16.44 -5.51 5.28
N PRO A 117 17.63 -5.20 4.74
CA PRO A 117 17.98 -3.83 4.36
C PRO A 117 16.98 -3.26 3.36
N TYR A 118 16.76 -1.95 3.36
CA TYR A 118 15.76 -1.29 2.48
C TYR A 118 15.93 -1.63 0.99
N ARG A 119 17.18 -1.68 0.50
CA ARG A 119 17.47 -2.08 -0.89
C ARG A 119 17.15 -3.56 -1.17
N SER A 120 17.35 -4.43 -0.19
CA SER A 120 17.00 -5.83 -0.33
C SER A 120 15.47 -6.02 -0.32
N ALA A 121 14.74 -5.24 0.48
CA ALA A 121 13.28 -5.22 0.48
C ALA A 121 12.70 -4.68 -0.84
N GLU A 122 13.29 -3.61 -1.42
CA GLU A 122 12.98 -3.11 -2.76
C GLU A 122 13.13 -4.22 -3.83
N TRP A 123 14.25 -4.94 -3.79
CA TRP A 123 14.52 -6.07 -4.69
C TRP A 123 13.52 -7.21 -4.50
N ALA A 124 13.21 -7.58 -3.27
CA ALA A 124 12.25 -8.64 -2.97
C ALA A 124 10.86 -8.29 -3.50
N LEU A 125 10.39 -7.05 -3.28
CA LEU A 125 9.10 -6.58 -3.81
C LEU A 125 9.06 -6.63 -5.33
N TRP A 126 10.13 -6.21 -5.99
CA TRP A 126 10.22 -6.28 -7.45
C TRP A 126 10.30 -7.71 -7.96
N ARG A 127 11.20 -8.54 -7.43
CA ARG A 127 11.44 -9.90 -7.88
C ARG A 127 10.20 -10.78 -7.69
N ASP A 128 9.61 -10.73 -6.49
CA ASP A 128 8.56 -11.69 -6.11
C ASP A 128 7.16 -11.18 -6.44
N HIS A 129 6.93 -9.86 -6.39
CA HIS A 129 5.60 -9.25 -6.53
C HIS A 129 5.46 -8.28 -7.70
N ARG A 130 6.50 -8.05 -8.49
CA ARG A 130 6.49 -7.13 -9.64
C ARG A 130 5.95 -5.73 -9.32
N VAL A 131 6.19 -5.27 -8.10
CA VAL A 131 5.90 -3.90 -7.68
C VAL A 131 7.20 -3.21 -7.31
N PHE A 132 7.50 -2.12 -8.00
CA PHE A 132 8.69 -1.32 -7.72
C PHE A 132 8.37 -0.28 -6.64
N VAL A 133 9.06 -0.37 -5.52
CA VAL A 133 8.97 0.59 -4.41
C VAL A 133 10.38 1.06 -4.06
N PRO A 134 10.74 2.32 -4.31
CA PRO A 134 12.08 2.83 -4.00
C PRO A 134 12.45 2.62 -2.52
N ALA A 135 13.71 2.25 -2.26
CA ALA A 135 14.23 2.04 -0.91
C ALA A 135 13.97 3.22 0.03
N ALA A 136 14.10 4.47 -0.47
CA ALA A 136 13.78 5.68 0.28
C ALA A 136 12.30 5.76 0.69
N THR A 137 11.40 5.28 -0.17
CA THR A 137 9.96 5.22 0.17
C THR A 137 9.70 4.21 1.29
N ILE A 138 10.34 3.05 1.24
CA ILE A 138 10.25 2.02 2.29
C ILE A 138 10.80 2.58 3.61
N GLN A 139 11.95 3.25 3.55
CA GLN A 139 12.55 3.92 4.71
C GLN A 139 11.58 4.91 5.35
N ASN A 140 10.97 5.80 4.55
CA ASN A 140 9.99 6.78 5.06
C ASN A 140 8.79 6.11 5.73
N TRP A 141 8.31 4.97 5.22
CA TRP A 141 7.22 4.23 5.86
C TRP A 141 7.61 3.64 7.21
N VAL A 142 8.83 3.08 7.31
CA VAL A 142 9.35 2.52 8.56
C VAL A 142 9.55 3.63 9.61
N GLU A 143 10.14 4.76 9.22
CA GLU A 143 10.36 5.90 10.11
C GLU A 143 9.03 6.52 10.58
N ALA A 144 8.09 6.78 9.67
CA ALA A 144 6.75 7.28 10.02
C ALA A 144 5.97 6.33 10.94
N GLY A 145 6.16 5.02 10.78
CA GLY A 145 5.61 4.01 11.70
C GLY A 145 6.26 4.07 13.08
N GLY A 146 7.58 4.30 13.14
CA GLY A 146 8.35 4.44 14.38
C GLY A 146 7.97 5.68 15.19
N GLU A 147 7.78 6.82 14.55
CA GLU A 147 7.35 8.07 15.20
C GLU A 147 5.93 7.96 15.78
N LYS A 148 5.00 7.36 15.06
CA LYS A 148 3.62 7.13 15.54
C LYS A 148 3.58 6.15 16.71
N GLY A 149 4.50 5.22 16.80
CA GLY A 149 4.64 4.29 17.94
C GLY A 149 5.18 4.94 19.21
N GLY A 150 5.86 6.11 19.09
CA GLY A 150 6.38 6.89 20.22
C GLY A 150 5.37 7.86 20.83
N ALA A 151 4.34 8.27 20.08
CA ALA A 151 3.29 9.17 20.54
C ALA A 151 2.03 8.35 20.90
N THR A 152 1.76 8.25 22.18
CA THR A 152 0.59 7.75 22.92
C THR A 152 -0.75 7.62 22.17
N ASP A 153 -0.86 6.82 21.12
CA ASP A 153 -2.16 6.38 20.63
C ASP A 153 -2.25 4.84 20.52
N ARG A 154 -2.23 4.20 21.67
CA ARG A 154 -2.40 2.74 21.82
C ARG A 154 -3.72 2.22 21.21
N ARG A 155 -4.72 3.06 21.02
CA ARG A 155 -6.02 2.65 20.47
C ARG A 155 -6.05 2.57 18.93
N ARG A 156 -5.22 3.33 18.25
CA ARG A 156 -5.10 3.28 16.78
C ARG A 156 -4.11 2.21 16.32
N ALA A 157 -3.12 1.92 17.14
CA ALA A 157 -2.07 0.93 16.96
C ALA A 157 -2.60 -0.51 16.89
N SER A 158 -3.61 -0.85 17.69
CA SER A 158 -4.18 -2.19 17.75
C SER A 158 -4.91 -2.61 16.47
N ARG A 159 -5.26 -1.67 15.59
CA ARG A 159 -5.89 -1.98 14.29
C ARG A 159 -4.91 -2.28 13.17
N LEU A 160 -3.62 -1.99 13.32
CA LEU A 160 -2.61 -2.17 12.26
C LEU A 160 -1.63 -3.32 12.51
N GLY A 161 -1.62 -3.95 13.68
CA GLY A 161 -0.68 -5.05 14.01
C GLY A 161 0.82 -4.66 13.98
N VAL A 162 1.17 -3.66 13.18
CA VAL A 162 2.54 -3.23 12.86
C VAL A 162 3.27 -2.58 14.05
N ILE A 163 2.53 -1.93 14.96
CA ILE A 163 3.14 -1.15 16.06
C ILE A 163 3.71 -2.05 17.15
N ARG A 164 3.20 -3.26 17.30
CA ARG A 164 3.78 -4.23 18.25
C ARG A 164 5.21 -4.64 17.85
N LEU A 165 5.50 -4.64 16.56
CA LEU A 165 6.77 -5.02 15.95
C LEU A 165 7.80 -3.88 16.01
N LEU A 166 7.41 -2.64 15.77
CA LEU A 166 8.31 -1.48 15.84
C LEU A 166 8.82 -1.20 17.27
N GLY A 167 8.03 -1.53 18.28
CA GLY A 167 8.46 -1.49 19.70
C GLY A 167 9.59 -2.48 20.03
N LEU A 168 9.67 -3.61 19.35
CA LEU A 168 10.71 -4.61 19.52
C LEU A 168 12.00 -4.21 18.80
N TYR A 169 11.91 -3.53 17.66
CA TYR A 169 13.07 -3.07 16.91
C TYR A 169 13.87 -2.00 17.65
N ARG A 170 13.20 -1.09 18.36
CA ARG A 170 13.88 -0.06 19.17
C ARG A 170 14.72 -0.64 20.34
N ARG A 171 14.29 -1.78 20.91
CA ARG A 171 15.03 -2.43 22.01
C ARG A 171 16.30 -3.15 21.56
N ARG A 172 16.41 -3.53 20.28
CA ARG A 172 17.62 -4.20 19.75
C ARG A 172 18.75 -3.25 19.35
N ARG A 173 18.49 -1.93 19.21
CA ARG A 173 19.52 -0.92 18.92
C ARG A 173 20.09 -0.23 20.18
N ALA A 174 19.59 -0.55 21.36
CA ALA A 174 20.03 0.03 22.64
C ALA A 174 20.93 -0.91 23.47
N VAL A 175 21.53 -1.92 22.81
CA VAL A 175 22.58 -2.80 23.41
C VAL A 175 23.82 -2.71 22.57
#